data_0d39c36f9048ca83f0001ab2a2588aaf
#
_entry.id   0d39c36f9048ca83f0001ab2a2588aaf
#
_cell.length_a   1.000
_cell.length_b   1.000
_cell.length_c   1.000
_cell.angle_alpha   90.00
_cell.angle_beta   90.00
_cell.angle_gamma   90.00
#
_symmetry.space_group_name_H-M   'P 1'
#
loop_
_entity.id
_entity.type
_entity.pdbx_description
1 polymer ?
#
loop_
_entity_poly.entity_id
_entity_poly.type
_entity_poly.pdbx_seq_one_letter_code
_entity_poly.pdbx_strand_id
1 'polypeptide(L)'
;MVMKTILKQIKNEWNSNLFLFVELLLVFVVLWYIVDWTLVTARVYHAPMGFDTEHCYNITVSKLGEDSPLYNPELTADDDMDDLLRLTDRLRHCPGVEAVALSQNCFPYNEGSNGIDLGIDSVAVNVRLLWVEADFFRVFRYAFTEEAEFAKVEAAFRNDEPVVSSNLTEGHPELGGSASLPGREVLLLNYGKDVRRRIGAVGTPVRWSHFHTPSQWGGAFAALPLNAKRLRNFGDPRYVTVSLRVSEDADKNFAEKLMNDADRLYQVGNLYLLDITPFSHLREICELEDMNEWKTQLCVLGFLLLNIFLGVIGTFWFRTQQRRKEVALRLSLIHI
;
A
#
# COMPACT_ATOMS: atom_id res chain seq x y z
N MET A 1 -0.10 20.74 56.54
CA MET A 1 1.12 20.28 57.24
C MET A 1 1.86 19.19 56.49
N VAL A 2 1.21 18.11 56.01
CA VAL A 2 1.81 16.97 55.32
C VAL A 2 2.58 17.37 54.04
N MET A 3 2.04 18.26 53.19
CA MET A 3 2.65 18.67 51.91
C MET A 3 4.00 19.41 52.08
N LYS A 4 4.12 20.28 53.14
CA LYS A 4 5.39 20.95 53.44
C LYS A 4 6.48 19.98 53.90
N THR A 5 6.10 18.94 54.63
CA THR A 5 7.03 17.87 55.07
C THR A 5 7.53 17.05 53.92
N ILE A 6 6.65 16.70 52.97
CA ILE A 6 7.00 15.97 51.72
C ILE A 6 7.96 16.80 50.86
N LEU A 7 7.69 18.08 50.65
CA LEU A 7 8.56 18.97 49.87
C LEU A 7 9.96 19.15 50.55
N LYS A 8 10.01 19.22 51.89
CA LYS A 8 11.27 19.30 52.62
C LYS A 8 12.09 18.01 52.53
N GLN A 9 11.41 16.86 52.50
CA GLN A 9 12.05 15.55 52.33
C GLN A 9 12.59 15.36 50.88
N ILE A 10 11.81 15.78 49.87
CA ILE A 10 12.25 15.78 48.46
C ILE A 10 13.49 16.66 48.28
N LYS A 11 13.55 17.83 48.94
CA LYS A 11 14.68 18.75 48.87
C LYS A 11 15.93 18.18 49.55
N ASN A 12 15.80 17.46 50.65
CA ASN A 12 16.93 16.86 51.37
C ASN A 12 17.53 15.64 50.64
N GLU A 13 16.73 14.95 49.84
CA GLU A 13 17.14 13.77 49.05
C GLU A 13 17.31 14.12 47.54
N TRP A 14 17.51 15.40 47.22
CA TRP A 14 17.51 15.93 45.85
C TRP A 14 18.47 15.18 44.91
N ASN A 15 19.70 14.90 45.36
CA ASN A 15 20.70 14.23 44.51
C ASN A 15 20.32 12.78 44.16
N SER A 16 19.71 12.06 45.08
CA SER A 16 19.24 10.70 44.86
C SER A 16 17.95 10.66 44.02
N ASN A 17 17.05 11.64 44.24
CA ASN A 17 15.80 11.74 43.50
C ASN A 17 15.98 12.31 42.08
N LEU A 18 16.99 13.16 41.85
CA LEU A 18 17.27 13.77 40.55
C LEU A 18 17.63 12.73 39.51
N PHE A 19 18.49 11.76 39.84
CA PHE A 19 18.86 10.69 38.92
C PHE A 19 17.62 9.88 38.51
N LEU A 20 16.83 9.47 39.47
CA LEU A 20 15.60 8.72 39.24
C LEU A 20 14.57 9.51 38.43
N PHE A 21 14.47 10.83 38.68
CA PHE A 21 13.62 11.72 37.89
C PHE A 21 14.05 11.83 36.44
N VAL A 22 15.36 12.01 36.21
CA VAL A 22 15.90 12.09 34.84
C VAL A 22 15.69 10.77 34.10
N GLU A 23 15.94 9.61 34.75
CA GLU A 23 15.70 8.30 34.19
C GLU A 23 14.24 8.12 33.80
N LEU A 24 13.30 8.40 34.71
CA LEU A 24 11.86 8.31 34.44
C LEU A 24 11.41 9.28 33.34
N LEU A 25 11.98 10.48 33.28
CA LEU A 25 11.68 11.46 32.23
C LEU A 25 12.11 10.95 30.85
N LEU A 26 13.31 10.40 30.73
CA LEU A 26 13.81 9.82 29.49
C LEU A 26 12.93 8.65 29.02
N VAL A 27 12.62 7.76 29.96
CA VAL A 27 11.73 6.62 29.64
C VAL A 27 10.35 7.12 29.21
N PHE A 28 9.79 8.13 29.88
CA PHE A 28 8.51 8.72 29.51
C PHE A 28 8.53 9.33 28.12
N VAL A 29 9.59 10.06 27.74
CA VAL A 29 9.72 10.64 26.39
C VAL A 29 9.76 9.56 25.32
N VAL A 30 10.53 8.49 25.56
CA VAL A 30 10.61 7.36 24.60
C VAL A 30 9.26 6.65 24.51
N LEU A 31 8.60 6.40 25.63
CA LEU A 31 7.26 5.79 25.64
C LEU A 31 6.24 6.64 24.89
N TRP A 32 6.25 7.95 25.14
CA TRP A 32 5.36 8.88 24.44
C TRP A 32 5.55 8.78 22.94
N TYR A 33 6.80 8.82 22.47
CA TYR A 33 7.11 8.69 21.05
C TYR A 33 6.59 7.38 20.45
N ILE A 34 6.85 6.25 21.11
CA ILE A 34 6.43 4.93 20.59
C ILE A 34 4.91 4.80 20.60
N VAL A 35 4.24 5.28 21.65
CA VAL A 35 2.77 5.23 21.75
C VAL A 35 2.14 6.10 20.66
N ASP A 36 2.60 7.33 20.48
CA ASP A 36 2.10 8.26 19.47
C ASP A 36 2.28 7.66 18.06
N TRP A 37 3.49 7.22 17.76
CA TRP A 37 3.81 6.57 16.49
C TRP A 37 2.94 5.31 16.24
N THR A 38 2.76 4.46 17.25
CA THR A 38 1.92 3.25 17.15
C THR A 38 0.45 3.60 16.87
N LEU A 39 -0.09 4.61 17.55
CA LEU A 39 -1.48 5.05 17.35
C LEU A 39 -1.70 5.65 15.96
N VAL A 40 -0.74 6.47 15.49
CA VAL A 40 -0.78 7.03 14.13
C VAL A 40 -0.71 5.91 13.09
N THR A 41 0.25 4.99 13.23
CA THR A 41 0.41 3.84 12.32
C THR A 41 -0.83 2.96 12.30
N ALA A 42 -1.42 2.64 13.46
CA ALA A 42 -2.64 1.86 13.55
C ALA A 42 -3.82 2.57 12.84
N ARG A 43 -3.95 3.88 13.00
CA ARG A 43 -4.98 4.68 12.31
C ARG A 43 -4.78 4.66 10.80
N VAL A 44 -3.56 4.84 10.34
CA VAL A 44 -3.21 4.77 8.91
C VAL A 44 -3.47 3.36 8.39
N TYR A 45 -3.03 2.31 9.08
CA TYR A 45 -3.20 0.93 8.67
C TYR A 45 -4.68 0.55 8.40
N HIS A 46 -5.60 0.99 9.26
CA HIS A 46 -7.04 0.70 9.15
C HIS A 46 -7.82 1.69 8.26
N ALA A 47 -7.17 2.69 7.70
CA ALA A 47 -7.86 3.62 6.79
C ALA A 47 -8.16 2.93 5.43
N PRO A 48 -9.21 3.36 4.70
CA PRO A 48 -9.55 2.80 3.39
C PRO A 48 -8.40 2.90 2.40
N MET A 49 -8.17 1.85 1.61
CA MET A 49 -7.10 1.81 0.59
C MET A 49 -7.46 2.57 -0.69
N GLY A 50 -8.75 2.76 -0.97
CA GLY A 50 -9.25 3.31 -2.24
C GLY A 50 -9.41 2.25 -3.33
N PHE A 51 -9.02 1.01 -3.06
CA PHE A 51 -9.22 -0.17 -3.91
C PHE A 51 -9.42 -1.43 -3.06
N ASP A 52 -9.81 -2.52 -3.70
CA ASP A 52 -10.03 -3.83 -3.09
C ASP A 52 -9.32 -4.92 -3.90
N THR A 53 -8.54 -5.75 -3.23
CA THR A 53 -7.80 -6.87 -3.82
C THR A 53 -8.29 -8.25 -3.35
N GLU A 54 -9.40 -8.31 -2.62
CA GLU A 54 -10.02 -9.59 -2.26
C GLU A 54 -10.44 -10.33 -3.53
N HIS A 55 -10.24 -11.64 -3.56
CA HIS A 55 -10.55 -12.49 -4.72
C HIS A 55 -9.80 -12.09 -6.02
N CYS A 56 -8.66 -11.38 -5.89
CA CYS A 56 -7.86 -10.97 -7.04
C CYS A 56 -6.57 -11.79 -7.13
N TYR A 57 -6.17 -12.06 -8.38
CA TYR A 57 -4.97 -12.81 -8.71
C TYR A 57 -4.12 -12.08 -9.74
N ASN A 58 -2.82 -12.12 -9.55
CA ASN A 58 -1.82 -11.75 -10.55
C ASN A 58 -1.44 -12.99 -11.34
N ILE A 59 -1.53 -12.91 -12.67
CA ILE A 59 -1.20 -13.98 -13.59
C ILE A 59 0.14 -13.66 -14.23
N THR A 60 1.11 -14.49 -13.96
CA THR A 60 2.44 -14.38 -14.58
C THR A 60 2.44 -15.18 -15.87
N VAL A 61 2.62 -14.48 -16.99
CA VAL A 61 2.82 -15.09 -18.32
C VAL A 61 4.30 -15.12 -18.64
N SER A 62 4.79 -16.21 -19.17
CA SER A 62 6.17 -16.35 -19.62
C SER A 62 6.25 -16.84 -21.07
N LYS A 63 7.44 -16.75 -21.66
CA LYS A 63 7.72 -17.19 -23.02
C LYS A 63 8.60 -18.43 -22.99
N LEU A 64 8.29 -19.41 -23.84
CA LEU A 64 9.11 -20.60 -24.04
C LEU A 64 10.54 -20.22 -24.45
N GLY A 65 11.53 -20.91 -23.91
CA GLY A 65 12.91 -20.79 -24.36
C GLY A 65 13.11 -21.43 -25.74
N GLU A 66 14.11 -20.96 -26.45
CA GLU A 66 14.46 -21.48 -27.83
C GLU A 66 14.86 -22.96 -27.81
N ASP A 67 15.23 -23.50 -26.66
CA ASP A 67 15.54 -24.91 -26.43
C ASP A 67 14.30 -25.79 -26.21
N SER A 68 13.14 -25.17 -26.03
CA SER A 68 11.88 -25.92 -25.90
C SER A 68 11.44 -26.56 -27.20
N PRO A 69 11.06 -27.84 -27.19
CA PRO A 69 10.53 -28.50 -28.40
C PRO A 69 9.21 -27.90 -28.90
N LEU A 70 8.54 -27.11 -28.11
CA LEU A 70 7.28 -26.44 -28.45
C LEU A 70 7.51 -24.98 -28.92
N TYR A 71 8.77 -24.50 -28.88
CA TYR A 71 9.08 -23.13 -29.31
C TYR A 71 8.94 -23.01 -30.85
N ASN A 72 8.21 -21.98 -31.26
CA ASN A 72 8.06 -21.64 -32.67
C ASN A 72 8.94 -20.39 -32.99
N PRO A 73 10.04 -20.56 -33.75
CA PRO A 73 10.94 -19.46 -34.10
C PRO A 73 10.38 -18.50 -35.16
N GLU A 74 9.25 -18.85 -35.81
CA GLU A 74 8.63 -18.00 -36.85
C GLU A 74 7.78 -16.88 -36.24
N LEU A 75 7.43 -16.96 -34.93
CA LEU A 75 6.65 -15.95 -34.24
C LEU A 75 7.47 -14.72 -33.89
N THR A 76 6.94 -13.56 -34.23
CA THR A 76 7.53 -12.25 -33.95
C THR A 76 7.09 -11.68 -32.60
N ALA A 77 7.68 -10.57 -32.18
CA ALA A 77 7.24 -9.87 -30.96
C ALA A 77 5.78 -9.36 -31.07
N ASP A 78 5.33 -9.00 -32.28
CA ASP A 78 3.94 -8.58 -32.49
C ASP A 78 2.98 -9.78 -32.37
N ASP A 79 3.39 -10.97 -32.85
CA ASP A 79 2.62 -12.22 -32.66
C ASP A 79 2.52 -12.58 -31.16
N ASP A 80 3.61 -12.43 -30.39
CA ASP A 80 3.59 -12.66 -28.96
C ASP A 80 2.59 -11.74 -28.24
N MET A 81 2.46 -10.47 -28.68
CA MET A 81 1.47 -9.56 -28.11
C MET A 81 0.04 -9.94 -28.49
N ASP A 82 -0.18 -10.40 -29.71
CA ASP A 82 -1.49 -10.93 -30.15
C ASP A 82 -1.83 -12.22 -29.38
N ASP A 83 -0.85 -13.06 -29.08
CA ASP A 83 -1.01 -14.27 -28.29
C ASP A 83 -1.29 -13.95 -26.82
N LEU A 84 -0.69 -12.89 -26.24
CA LEU A 84 -1.06 -12.38 -24.92
C LEU A 84 -2.52 -11.95 -24.87
N LEU A 85 -3.00 -11.23 -25.88
CA LEU A 85 -4.40 -10.83 -25.97
C LEU A 85 -5.33 -12.05 -26.06
N ARG A 86 -4.98 -13.08 -26.86
CA ARG A 86 -5.74 -14.33 -26.94
C ARG A 86 -5.77 -15.09 -25.62
N LEU A 87 -4.61 -15.16 -24.92
CA LEU A 87 -4.53 -15.78 -23.60
C LEU A 87 -5.41 -15.05 -22.60
N THR A 88 -5.34 -13.72 -22.59
CA THR A 88 -6.17 -12.86 -21.73
C THR A 88 -7.66 -13.05 -22.03
N ASP A 89 -8.03 -13.18 -23.29
CA ASP A 89 -9.43 -13.45 -23.69
C ASP A 89 -9.92 -14.81 -23.19
N ARG A 90 -9.08 -15.85 -23.23
CA ARG A 90 -9.41 -17.14 -22.62
C ARG A 90 -9.64 -17.03 -21.11
N LEU A 91 -8.83 -16.22 -20.41
CA LEU A 91 -9.03 -15.96 -18.98
C LEU A 91 -10.36 -15.24 -18.70
N ARG A 92 -10.77 -14.28 -19.56
CA ARG A 92 -12.08 -13.61 -19.44
C ARG A 92 -13.27 -14.57 -19.56
N HIS A 93 -13.10 -15.67 -20.29
CA HIS A 93 -14.13 -16.70 -20.46
C HIS A 93 -14.03 -17.85 -19.45
N CYS A 94 -13.06 -17.80 -18.52
CA CYS A 94 -12.92 -18.81 -17.47
C CYS A 94 -14.10 -18.72 -16.48
N PRO A 95 -14.74 -19.85 -16.13
CA PRO A 95 -15.85 -19.85 -15.19
C PRO A 95 -15.46 -19.24 -13.85
N GLY A 96 -16.27 -18.31 -13.36
CA GLY A 96 -16.08 -17.62 -12.10
C GLY A 96 -15.18 -16.38 -12.17
N VAL A 97 -14.59 -16.07 -13.31
CA VAL A 97 -13.85 -14.82 -13.52
C VAL A 97 -14.85 -13.68 -13.79
N GLU A 98 -14.77 -12.63 -13.01
CA GLU A 98 -15.61 -11.43 -13.10
C GLU A 98 -15.00 -10.36 -14.02
N ALA A 99 -13.69 -10.16 -13.91
CA ALA A 99 -12.96 -9.18 -14.71
C ALA A 99 -11.50 -9.59 -14.90
N VAL A 100 -10.93 -9.22 -16.06
CA VAL A 100 -9.49 -9.39 -16.36
C VAL A 100 -8.99 -8.10 -16.98
N ALA A 101 -7.82 -7.64 -16.56
CA ALA A 101 -7.22 -6.44 -17.08
C ALA A 101 -5.72 -6.59 -17.30
N LEU A 102 -5.25 -5.95 -18.37
CA LEU A 102 -3.84 -5.73 -18.62
C LEU A 102 -3.38 -4.41 -18.00
N SER A 103 -2.19 -4.43 -17.44
CA SER A 103 -1.53 -3.25 -16.89
C SER A 103 -0.02 -3.32 -17.09
N GLN A 104 0.68 -2.20 -16.93
CA GLN A 104 2.13 -2.16 -17.02
C GLN A 104 2.72 -1.51 -15.79
N ASN A 105 3.42 -2.30 -14.98
CA ASN A 105 4.17 -1.87 -13.79
C ASN A 105 3.37 -1.00 -12.80
N CYS A 106 2.08 -1.28 -12.60
CA CYS A 106 1.21 -0.40 -11.82
C CYS A 106 0.10 -1.10 -11.01
N PHE A 107 0.09 -2.43 -10.94
CA PHE A 107 -0.89 -3.15 -10.10
C PHE A 107 -0.68 -2.87 -8.59
N PRO A 108 -1.69 -3.06 -7.74
CA PRO A 108 -1.56 -2.91 -6.28
C PRO A 108 -0.42 -3.75 -5.69
N TYR A 109 0.28 -3.19 -4.70
CA TYR A 109 1.40 -3.85 -4.02
C TYR A 109 2.59 -4.22 -4.94
N ASN A 110 2.70 -3.55 -6.09
CA ASN A 110 3.87 -3.65 -6.93
C ASN A 110 4.97 -2.71 -6.41
N GLU A 111 6.17 -3.22 -6.19
CA GLU A 111 7.31 -2.40 -5.75
C GLU A 111 7.81 -1.45 -6.86
N GLY A 112 7.52 -1.78 -8.12
CA GLY A 112 7.81 -0.92 -9.25
C GLY A 112 6.72 0.13 -9.48
N SER A 113 7.08 1.28 -10.01
CA SER A 113 6.12 2.30 -10.45
C SER A 113 6.66 3.17 -11.56
N ASN A 114 5.76 3.70 -12.37
CA ASN A 114 6.06 4.76 -13.31
C ASN A 114 5.61 6.10 -12.72
N GLY A 115 6.41 7.14 -12.87
CA GLY A 115 6.05 8.51 -12.53
C GLY A 115 5.90 9.35 -13.77
N ILE A 116 5.06 10.38 -13.71
CA ILE A 116 4.91 11.38 -14.76
C ILE A 116 4.64 12.75 -14.13
N ASP A 117 5.16 13.79 -14.76
CA ASP A 117 4.82 15.16 -14.41
C ASP A 117 3.64 15.62 -15.27
N LEU A 118 2.56 16.03 -14.62
CA LEU A 118 1.38 16.62 -15.26
C LEU A 118 1.46 18.14 -15.16
N GLY A 119 1.59 18.80 -16.29
CA GLY A 119 1.45 20.25 -16.38
C GLY A 119 -0.03 20.62 -16.49
N ILE A 120 -0.58 21.32 -15.50
CA ILE A 120 -1.93 21.86 -15.50
C ILE A 120 -1.82 23.36 -15.30
N ASP A 121 -2.17 24.14 -16.31
CA ASP A 121 -1.94 25.59 -16.36
C ASP A 121 -0.45 25.94 -16.11
N SER A 122 -0.13 26.56 -14.96
CA SER A 122 1.24 26.94 -14.56
C SER A 122 1.86 25.99 -13.53
N VAL A 123 1.17 24.91 -13.15
CA VAL A 123 1.59 23.96 -12.10
C VAL A 123 2.05 22.67 -12.74
N ALA A 124 3.16 22.13 -12.27
CA ALA A 124 3.59 20.77 -12.59
C ALA A 124 3.44 19.88 -11.33
N VAL A 125 2.67 18.82 -11.45
CA VAL A 125 2.42 17.87 -10.36
C VAL A 125 2.97 16.51 -10.74
N ASN A 126 3.86 15.96 -9.91
CA ASN A 126 4.38 14.61 -10.09
C ASN A 126 3.39 13.59 -9.55
N VAL A 127 2.99 12.62 -10.37
CA VAL A 127 2.00 11.60 -10.02
C VAL A 127 2.44 10.22 -10.49
N ARG A 128 1.86 9.20 -9.89
CA ARG A 128 2.00 7.83 -10.37
C ARG A 128 1.29 7.66 -11.70
N LEU A 129 2.00 7.15 -12.70
CA LEU A 129 1.44 6.83 -14.01
C LEU A 129 0.95 5.39 -14.04
N LEU A 130 -0.31 5.19 -14.37
CA LEU A 130 -0.93 3.88 -14.54
C LEU A 130 -1.20 3.64 -16.04
N TRP A 131 -0.49 2.69 -16.65
CA TRP A 131 -0.84 2.17 -17.97
C TRP A 131 -1.77 0.99 -17.79
N VAL A 132 -3.06 1.15 -18.08
CA VAL A 132 -4.09 0.17 -17.73
C VAL A 132 -5.19 0.08 -18.77
N GLU A 133 -5.83 -1.09 -18.90
CA GLU A 133 -7.13 -1.22 -19.50
C GLU A 133 -8.23 -0.69 -18.60
N ALA A 134 -9.41 -0.35 -19.14
CA ALA A 134 -10.51 0.15 -18.32
C ALA A 134 -10.95 -0.86 -17.24
N ASP A 135 -10.96 -2.14 -17.57
CA ASP A 135 -11.32 -3.19 -16.62
C ASP A 135 -10.39 -3.30 -15.40
N PHE A 136 -9.21 -2.67 -15.42
CA PHE A 136 -8.35 -2.54 -14.24
C PHE A 136 -9.10 -1.97 -13.03
N PHE A 137 -9.94 -0.98 -13.28
CA PHE A 137 -10.75 -0.36 -12.22
C PHE A 137 -11.86 -1.30 -11.71
N ARG A 138 -12.34 -2.24 -12.54
CA ARG A 138 -13.26 -3.30 -12.10
C ARG A 138 -12.54 -4.40 -11.32
N VAL A 139 -11.37 -4.85 -11.81
CA VAL A 139 -10.57 -5.87 -11.12
C VAL A 139 -10.27 -5.45 -9.69
N PHE A 140 -9.83 -4.22 -9.50
CA PHE A 140 -9.43 -3.72 -8.19
C PHE A 140 -10.49 -2.85 -7.49
N ARG A 141 -11.72 -2.81 -8.03
CA ARG A 141 -12.83 -2.02 -7.46
C ARG A 141 -12.40 -0.63 -7.00
N TYR A 142 -11.63 0.07 -7.86
CA TYR A 142 -11.37 1.49 -7.64
C TYR A 142 -12.69 2.25 -7.55
N ALA A 143 -12.67 3.47 -7.06
CA ALA A 143 -13.85 4.29 -6.80
C ALA A 143 -14.79 4.57 -7.98
N PHE A 144 -14.62 3.90 -9.10
CA PHE A 144 -15.53 3.86 -10.24
C PHE A 144 -16.40 2.59 -10.21
N THR A 145 -16.86 2.21 -9.03
CA THR A 145 -17.61 0.95 -8.82
C THR A 145 -19.05 1.01 -9.33
N GLU A 146 -19.62 2.20 -9.44
CA GLU A 146 -20.95 2.37 -10.06
C GLU A 146 -20.84 2.34 -11.59
N GLU A 147 -21.74 1.65 -12.25
CA GLU A 147 -21.71 1.46 -13.71
C GLU A 147 -21.73 2.77 -14.49
N ALA A 148 -22.44 3.77 -13.99
CA ALA A 148 -22.48 5.12 -14.58
C ALA A 148 -21.14 5.86 -14.48
N GLU A 149 -20.35 5.61 -13.44
CA GLU A 149 -19.01 6.19 -13.28
C GLU A 149 -17.99 5.42 -14.11
N PHE A 150 -18.08 4.09 -14.15
CA PHE A 150 -17.23 3.27 -15.00
C PHE A 150 -17.41 3.61 -16.49
N ALA A 151 -18.62 3.88 -16.95
CA ALA A 151 -18.88 4.33 -18.31
C ALA A 151 -18.12 5.62 -18.67
N LYS A 152 -17.85 6.51 -17.70
CA LYS A 152 -17.03 7.71 -17.92
C LYS A 152 -15.55 7.34 -18.13
N VAL A 153 -15.05 6.36 -17.41
CA VAL A 153 -13.67 5.83 -17.59
C VAL A 153 -13.52 5.22 -18.97
N GLU A 154 -14.48 4.38 -19.40
CA GLU A 154 -14.46 3.80 -20.75
C GLU A 154 -14.53 4.88 -21.84
N ALA A 155 -15.37 5.91 -21.66
CA ALA A 155 -15.46 7.02 -22.58
C ALA A 155 -14.15 7.81 -22.65
N ALA A 156 -13.53 8.11 -21.50
CA ALA A 156 -12.23 8.78 -21.42
C ALA A 156 -11.14 7.97 -22.15
N PHE A 157 -11.06 6.67 -21.90
CA PHE A 157 -10.05 5.81 -22.52
C PHE A 157 -10.25 5.62 -24.03
N ARG A 158 -11.50 5.59 -24.50
CA ARG A 158 -11.79 5.59 -25.96
C ARG A 158 -11.31 6.89 -26.64
N ASN A 159 -11.33 8.00 -25.94
CA ASN A 159 -10.86 9.29 -26.43
C ASN A 159 -9.36 9.54 -26.19
N ASP A 160 -8.62 8.57 -25.65
CA ASP A 160 -7.22 8.69 -25.23
C ASP A 160 -7.01 9.79 -24.16
N GLU A 161 -8.01 9.96 -23.28
CA GLU A 161 -8.03 10.95 -22.20
C GLU A 161 -7.60 10.29 -20.88
N PRO A 162 -6.75 10.97 -20.06
CA PRO A 162 -6.36 10.44 -18.76
C PRO A 162 -7.51 10.47 -17.74
N VAL A 163 -7.49 9.47 -16.88
CA VAL A 163 -8.27 9.44 -15.65
C VAL A 163 -7.33 9.77 -14.50
N VAL A 164 -7.68 10.77 -13.68
CA VAL A 164 -6.80 11.25 -12.59
C VAL A 164 -7.46 11.11 -11.23
N SER A 165 -6.65 11.06 -10.17
CA SER A 165 -7.17 11.07 -8.80
C SER A 165 -7.51 12.48 -8.32
N SER A 166 -8.53 12.59 -7.46
CA SER A 166 -9.03 13.89 -6.97
C SER A 166 -8.03 14.65 -6.10
N ASN A 167 -7.10 13.97 -5.45
CA ASN A 167 -6.04 14.59 -4.65
C ASN A 167 -4.92 15.25 -5.49
N LEU A 168 -5.04 15.24 -6.81
CA LEU A 168 -4.15 15.99 -7.70
C LEU A 168 -4.12 17.49 -7.37
N THR A 169 -5.21 18.01 -6.80
CA THR A 169 -5.32 19.44 -6.40
C THR A 169 -4.84 19.71 -4.98
N GLU A 170 -4.48 18.66 -4.19
CA GLU A 170 -3.98 18.85 -2.83
C GLU A 170 -2.62 19.58 -2.85
N GLY A 171 -2.50 20.60 -2.03
CA GLY A 171 -1.30 21.45 -2.00
C GLY A 171 -1.21 22.50 -3.13
N HIS A 172 -2.19 22.51 -4.06
CA HIS A 172 -2.24 23.41 -5.22
C HIS A 172 -3.57 24.16 -5.30
N PRO A 173 -3.81 25.16 -4.41
CA PRO A 173 -5.06 25.92 -4.36
C PRO A 173 -5.38 26.65 -5.67
N GLU A 174 -4.36 26.97 -6.48
CA GLU A 174 -4.48 27.58 -7.82
C GLU A 174 -5.18 26.68 -8.83
N LEU A 175 -5.18 25.34 -8.62
CA LEU A 175 -5.89 24.41 -9.47
C LEU A 175 -7.39 24.34 -9.17
N GLY A 176 -7.83 24.94 -8.06
CA GLY A 176 -9.22 24.80 -7.59
C GLY A 176 -9.51 23.43 -7.02
N GLY A 177 -10.78 23.10 -6.83
CA GLY A 177 -11.19 21.78 -6.30
C GLY A 177 -11.21 20.70 -7.38
N SER A 178 -11.23 19.44 -6.98
CA SER A 178 -11.26 18.27 -7.87
C SER A 178 -12.42 18.30 -8.88
N ALA A 179 -13.53 18.95 -8.56
CA ALA A 179 -14.67 19.12 -9.45
C ALA A 179 -14.35 19.96 -10.70
N SER A 180 -13.27 20.76 -10.69
CA SER A 180 -12.82 21.56 -11.84
C SER A 180 -11.89 20.81 -12.78
N LEU A 181 -11.45 19.61 -12.45
CA LEU A 181 -10.51 18.82 -13.24
C LEU A 181 -11.11 18.21 -14.53
N PRO A 182 -12.34 17.67 -14.56
CA PRO A 182 -12.89 17.07 -15.78
C PRO A 182 -12.93 18.05 -16.93
N GLY A 183 -12.45 17.63 -18.10
CA GLY A 183 -12.38 18.45 -19.33
C GLY A 183 -11.24 19.47 -19.38
N ARG A 184 -10.46 19.65 -18.29
CA ARG A 184 -9.31 20.56 -18.25
C ARG A 184 -8.17 19.98 -19.07
N GLU A 185 -7.42 20.85 -19.75
CA GLU A 185 -6.22 20.43 -20.47
C GLU A 185 -5.08 20.07 -19.48
N VAL A 186 -4.41 18.98 -19.77
CA VAL A 186 -3.22 18.54 -19.07
C VAL A 186 -2.10 18.25 -20.07
N LEU A 187 -0.89 18.67 -19.74
CA LEU A 187 0.32 18.40 -20.48
C LEU A 187 1.06 17.25 -19.81
N LEU A 188 1.25 16.16 -20.54
CA LEU A 188 2.07 15.02 -20.10
C LEU A 188 3.53 15.36 -20.38
N LEU A 189 4.29 15.70 -19.31
CA LEU A 189 5.68 16.10 -19.38
C LEU A 189 6.62 14.90 -19.29
N ASN A 190 7.82 15.03 -19.83
CA ASN A 190 8.88 14.03 -19.73
C ASN A 190 8.57 12.66 -20.39
N TYR A 191 7.59 12.61 -21.28
CA TYR A 191 7.21 11.39 -22.01
C TYR A 191 7.63 11.43 -23.49
N GLY A 192 8.86 11.85 -23.75
CA GLY A 192 9.50 11.96 -25.09
C GLY A 192 9.11 13.21 -25.84
N LYS A 193 7.83 13.44 -26.10
CA LYS A 193 7.27 14.71 -26.59
C LYS A 193 6.13 15.10 -25.67
N ASP A 194 6.07 16.35 -25.30
CA ASP A 194 4.96 16.89 -24.52
C ASP A 194 3.64 16.67 -25.27
N VAL A 195 2.74 15.92 -24.63
CA VAL A 195 1.47 15.55 -25.23
C VAL A 195 0.34 16.18 -24.43
N ARG A 196 -0.48 17.01 -25.10
CA ARG A 196 -1.67 17.60 -24.50
C ARG A 196 -2.84 16.59 -24.56
N ARG A 197 -3.57 16.51 -23.46
CA ARG A 197 -4.79 15.72 -23.33
C ARG A 197 -5.81 16.49 -22.52
N ARG A 198 -7.07 16.02 -22.53
CA ARG A 198 -8.10 16.49 -21.61
C ARG A 198 -8.34 15.44 -20.54
N ILE A 199 -8.55 15.87 -19.31
CA ILE A 199 -8.90 14.97 -18.22
C ILE A 199 -10.33 14.46 -18.46
N GLY A 200 -10.48 13.14 -18.69
CA GLY A 200 -11.76 12.54 -19.01
C GLY A 200 -12.59 12.19 -17.79
N ALA A 201 -11.94 11.74 -16.70
CA ALA A 201 -12.62 11.37 -15.47
C ALA A 201 -11.72 11.58 -14.25
N VAL A 202 -12.35 11.69 -13.07
CA VAL A 202 -11.66 11.91 -11.79
C VAL A 202 -12.13 10.86 -10.79
N GLY A 203 -11.18 10.11 -10.22
CA GLY A 203 -11.44 9.10 -9.19
C GLY A 203 -10.98 9.51 -7.81
N THR A 204 -11.25 8.66 -6.82
CA THR A 204 -10.75 8.87 -5.46
C THR A 204 -9.25 8.58 -5.36
N PRO A 205 -8.54 9.17 -4.38
CA PRO A 205 -7.17 8.83 -4.08
C PRO A 205 -7.04 7.36 -3.69
N VAL A 206 -5.88 6.80 -3.99
CA VAL A 206 -5.51 5.46 -3.54
C VAL A 206 -4.31 5.55 -2.59
N ARG A 207 -4.00 4.46 -1.91
CA ARG A 207 -2.81 4.35 -1.08
C ARG A 207 -1.85 3.34 -1.67
N TRP A 208 -0.55 3.57 -1.47
CA TRP A 208 0.47 2.63 -1.94
C TRP A 208 0.42 1.31 -1.15
N SER A 209 0.35 1.40 0.17
CA SER A 209 0.20 0.29 1.11
C SER A 209 -0.63 0.71 2.31
N HIS A 210 -0.94 -0.21 3.23
CA HIS A 210 -1.64 0.10 4.48
C HIS A 210 -0.82 1.01 5.43
N PHE A 211 0.46 1.19 5.17
CA PHE A 211 1.35 2.06 5.96
C PHE A 211 1.54 3.46 5.35
N HIS A 212 1.01 3.71 4.16
CA HIS A 212 1.11 5.00 3.47
C HIS A 212 -0.21 5.77 3.52
N THR A 213 -0.13 7.10 3.50
CA THR A 213 -1.30 7.98 3.36
C THR A 213 -1.52 8.35 1.89
N PRO A 214 -2.73 8.76 1.46
CA PRO A 214 -2.98 9.21 0.09
C PRO A 214 -2.17 10.44 -0.35
N SER A 215 -1.66 11.23 0.60
CA SER A 215 -0.81 12.41 0.33
C SER A 215 0.65 12.07 0.06
N GLN A 216 1.06 10.82 0.34
CA GLN A 216 2.42 10.36 0.02
C GLN A 216 2.52 9.95 -1.45
N TRP A 217 3.75 9.72 -1.92
CA TRP A 217 4.01 9.22 -3.26
C TRP A 217 3.15 7.98 -3.59
N GLY A 218 2.57 7.97 -4.78
CA GLY A 218 1.71 6.88 -5.24
C GLY A 218 0.22 7.04 -4.89
N GLY A 219 -0.15 7.99 -4.03
CA GLY A 219 -1.55 8.28 -3.70
C GLY A 219 -2.26 9.09 -4.79
N ALA A 220 -1.57 10.04 -5.43
CA ALA A 220 -2.04 10.72 -6.62
C ALA A 220 -1.63 9.93 -7.87
N PHE A 221 -2.56 9.74 -8.80
CA PHE A 221 -2.32 9.00 -10.04
C PHE A 221 -2.90 9.67 -11.29
N ALA A 222 -2.32 9.32 -12.43
CA ALA A 222 -2.88 9.52 -13.75
C ALA A 222 -2.89 8.19 -14.49
N ALA A 223 -4.07 7.69 -14.82
CA ALA A 223 -4.25 6.47 -15.59
C ALA A 223 -4.43 6.82 -17.07
N LEU A 224 -3.63 6.19 -17.91
CA LEU A 224 -3.67 6.30 -19.36
C LEU A 224 -4.07 4.96 -19.99
N PRO A 225 -4.85 4.96 -21.09
CA PRO A 225 -5.33 3.74 -21.70
C PRO A 225 -4.18 2.90 -22.27
N LEU A 226 -4.14 1.65 -21.89
CA LEU A 226 -3.28 0.62 -22.47
C LEU A 226 -3.99 0.01 -23.68
N ASN A 227 -3.94 0.69 -24.81
CA ASN A 227 -4.52 0.20 -26.07
C ASN A 227 -3.55 -0.72 -26.82
N ALA A 228 -4.05 -1.45 -27.83
CA ALA A 228 -3.27 -2.40 -28.61
C ALA A 228 -1.98 -1.79 -29.22
N LYS A 229 -2.01 -0.52 -29.65
CA LYS A 229 -0.83 0.17 -30.18
C LYS A 229 0.24 0.37 -29.13
N ARG A 230 -0.16 0.78 -27.90
CA ARG A 230 0.78 0.96 -26.78
C ARG A 230 1.30 -0.37 -26.27
N LEU A 231 0.44 -1.37 -26.24
CA LEU A 231 0.82 -2.72 -25.86
C LEU A 231 1.99 -3.23 -26.71
N ARG A 232 1.91 -3.10 -28.04
CA ARG A 232 2.99 -3.50 -28.96
C ARG A 232 4.29 -2.71 -28.77
N ASN A 233 4.22 -1.46 -28.28
CA ASN A 233 5.43 -0.66 -28.01
C ASN A 233 6.29 -1.21 -26.86
N PHE A 234 5.76 -2.08 -26.00
CA PHE A 234 6.55 -2.74 -24.95
C PHE A 234 7.43 -3.87 -25.52
N GLY A 235 7.11 -4.41 -26.68
CA GLY A 235 7.93 -5.37 -27.43
C GLY A 235 8.06 -6.75 -26.79
N ASP A 236 7.74 -6.92 -25.51
CA ASP A 236 7.80 -8.19 -24.80
C ASP A 236 6.61 -8.31 -23.84
N PRO A 237 5.79 -9.39 -23.97
CA PRO A 237 4.65 -9.66 -23.10
C PRO A 237 4.98 -9.71 -21.61
N ARG A 238 6.22 -10.04 -21.24
CA ARG A 238 6.66 -10.12 -19.84
C ARG A 238 6.68 -8.77 -19.12
N TYR A 239 6.65 -7.65 -19.85
CA TYR A 239 6.48 -6.30 -19.29
C TYR A 239 5.03 -5.93 -19.02
N VAL A 240 4.09 -6.78 -19.43
CA VAL A 240 2.66 -6.57 -19.25
C VAL A 240 2.14 -7.52 -18.18
N THR A 241 1.44 -6.98 -17.22
CA THR A 241 0.85 -7.74 -16.11
C THR A 241 -0.61 -8.06 -16.44
N VAL A 242 -1.01 -9.29 -16.22
CA VAL A 242 -2.40 -9.74 -16.29
C VAL A 242 -2.93 -9.86 -14.87
N SER A 243 -3.98 -9.12 -14.55
CA SER A 243 -4.65 -9.22 -13.24
C SER A 243 -6.10 -9.61 -13.45
N LEU A 244 -6.64 -10.47 -12.60
CA LEU A 244 -8.03 -10.88 -12.67
C LEU A 244 -8.71 -10.90 -11.30
N ARG A 245 -10.02 -10.76 -11.31
CA ARG A 245 -10.91 -10.94 -10.16
C ARG A 245 -11.83 -12.12 -10.41
N VAL A 246 -12.06 -12.89 -9.39
CA VAL A 246 -13.04 -13.99 -9.41
C VAL A 246 -14.18 -13.72 -8.45
N SER A 247 -15.32 -14.37 -8.66
CA SER A 247 -16.42 -14.35 -7.70
C SER A 247 -16.04 -15.10 -6.42
N GLU A 248 -16.61 -14.69 -5.31
CA GLU A 248 -16.37 -15.30 -4.00
C GLU A 248 -16.60 -16.83 -4.02
N ASP A 249 -17.66 -17.28 -4.70
CA ASP A 249 -17.97 -18.69 -4.82
C ASP A 249 -16.92 -19.49 -5.62
N ALA A 250 -16.26 -18.85 -6.59
CA ALA A 250 -15.25 -19.48 -7.44
C ALA A 250 -13.84 -19.44 -6.84
N ASP A 251 -13.58 -18.55 -5.88
CA ASP A 251 -12.26 -18.28 -5.33
C ASP A 251 -11.62 -19.51 -4.66
N LYS A 252 -12.44 -20.37 -4.08
CA LYS A 252 -11.96 -21.59 -3.43
C LYS A 252 -11.22 -22.50 -4.41
N ASN A 253 -9.90 -22.67 -4.19
CA ASN A 253 -9.00 -23.47 -5.03
C ASN A 253 -8.93 -22.98 -6.49
N PHE A 254 -9.23 -21.70 -6.77
CA PHE A 254 -9.21 -21.16 -8.12
C PHE A 254 -7.81 -21.26 -8.75
N ALA A 255 -6.78 -20.83 -8.05
CA ALA A 255 -5.40 -20.89 -8.53
C ALA A 255 -4.98 -22.33 -8.90
N GLU A 256 -5.29 -23.31 -8.05
CA GLU A 256 -4.97 -24.72 -8.29
C GLU A 256 -5.71 -25.26 -9.52
N LYS A 257 -6.99 -24.95 -9.67
CA LYS A 257 -7.79 -25.39 -10.84
C LYS A 257 -7.26 -24.78 -12.13
N LEU A 258 -6.93 -23.48 -12.12
CA LEU A 258 -6.43 -22.79 -13.29
C LEU A 258 -5.04 -23.33 -13.69
N MET A 259 -4.15 -23.59 -12.71
CA MET A 259 -2.83 -24.20 -12.97
C MET A 259 -2.93 -25.62 -13.52
N ASN A 260 -3.88 -26.42 -13.06
CA ASN A 260 -4.09 -27.77 -13.61
C ASN A 260 -4.51 -27.76 -15.09
N ASP A 261 -5.12 -26.67 -15.55
CA ASP A 261 -5.51 -26.47 -16.95
C ASP A 261 -4.48 -25.65 -17.75
N ALA A 262 -3.37 -25.18 -17.13
CA ALA A 262 -2.43 -24.24 -17.70
C ALA A 262 -1.87 -24.69 -19.06
N ASP A 263 -1.30 -25.87 -19.14
CA ASP A 263 -0.70 -26.41 -20.36
C ASP A 263 -1.72 -26.62 -21.45
N ARG A 264 -2.94 -26.99 -21.10
CA ARG A 264 -4.00 -27.34 -22.06
C ARG A 264 -4.72 -26.12 -22.62
N LEU A 265 -5.01 -25.13 -21.78
CA LEU A 265 -5.89 -24.00 -22.13
C LEU A 265 -5.15 -22.68 -22.25
N TYR A 266 -4.04 -22.51 -21.53
CA TYR A 266 -3.36 -21.22 -21.39
C TYR A 266 -1.95 -21.21 -21.97
N GLN A 267 -1.62 -22.13 -22.84
CA GLN A 267 -0.51 -22.04 -23.77
C GLN A 267 -1.03 -21.50 -25.11
N VAL A 268 -0.44 -20.41 -25.62
CA VAL A 268 -0.79 -19.76 -26.88
C VAL A 268 0.50 -19.30 -27.55
N GLY A 269 0.77 -19.85 -28.74
CA GLY A 269 2.04 -19.60 -29.43
C GLY A 269 3.23 -19.98 -28.52
N ASN A 270 4.14 -19.05 -28.35
CA ASN A 270 5.28 -19.22 -27.43
C ASN A 270 4.98 -18.83 -26.00
N LEU A 271 3.78 -18.34 -25.68
CA LEU A 271 3.41 -17.90 -24.34
C LEU A 271 2.73 -19.03 -23.56
N TYR A 272 3.00 -19.05 -22.27
CA TYR A 272 2.34 -19.96 -21.34
C TYR A 272 2.10 -19.28 -19.99
N LEU A 273 1.12 -19.78 -19.26
CA LEU A 273 0.84 -19.37 -17.89
C LEU A 273 1.88 -20.00 -16.97
N LEU A 274 2.69 -19.14 -16.31
CA LEU A 274 3.77 -19.59 -15.44
C LEU A 274 3.33 -19.72 -13.99
N ASP A 275 2.60 -18.71 -13.48
CA ASP A 275 2.21 -18.66 -12.07
C ASP A 275 0.92 -17.87 -11.86
N ILE A 276 0.23 -18.18 -10.76
CA ILE A 276 -0.99 -17.51 -10.31
C ILE A 276 -0.80 -17.14 -8.84
N THR A 277 -0.56 -15.87 -8.59
CA THR A 277 -0.28 -15.37 -7.25
C THR A 277 -1.48 -14.57 -6.72
N PRO A 278 -2.08 -14.93 -5.56
CA PRO A 278 -3.13 -14.12 -4.96
C PRO A 278 -2.57 -12.77 -4.48
N PHE A 279 -3.36 -11.70 -4.62
CA PHE A 279 -2.93 -10.36 -4.19
C PHE A 279 -2.71 -10.25 -2.67
N SER A 280 -3.34 -11.10 -1.87
CA SER A 280 -3.03 -11.21 -0.44
C SER A 280 -1.56 -11.54 -0.18
N HIS A 281 -0.97 -12.44 -0.99
CA HIS A 281 0.45 -12.78 -0.88
C HIS A 281 1.37 -11.64 -1.36
N LEU A 282 1.02 -10.96 -2.45
CA LEU A 282 1.76 -9.78 -2.91
C LEU A 282 1.76 -8.67 -1.86
N ARG A 283 0.62 -8.45 -1.18
CA ARG A 283 0.52 -7.52 -0.06
C ARG A 283 1.45 -7.92 1.09
N GLU A 284 1.44 -9.19 1.49
CA GLU A 284 2.31 -9.66 2.57
C GLU A 284 3.79 -9.41 2.27
N ILE A 285 4.23 -9.61 1.03
CA ILE A 285 5.61 -9.34 0.61
C ILE A 285 5.88 -7.83 0.63
N CYS A 286 5.03 -7.03 0.00
CA CYS A 286 5.19 -5.58 -0.10
C CYS A 286 5.20 -4.88 1.27
N GLU A 287 4.40 -5.37 2.23
CA GLU A 287 4.26 -4.77 3.55
C GLU A 287 5.13 -5.45 4.64
N LEU A 288 5.98 -6.40 4.26
CA LEU A 288 6.76 -7.20 5.20
C LEU A 288 7.68 -6.35 6.08
N GLU A 289 8.36 -5.39 5.49
CA GLU A 289 9.31 -4.51 6.19
C GLU A 289 8.57 -3.59 7.18
N ASP A 290 7.56 -2.89 6.72
CA ASP A 290 6.71 -2.01 7.54
C ASP A 290 6.05 -2.78 8.70
N MET A 291 5.54 -3.98 8.42
CA MET A 291 4.92 -4.83 9.44
C MET A 291 5.94 -5.31 10.48
N ASN A 292 7.16 -5.64 10.08
CA ASN A 292 8.23 -6.03 10.98
C ASN A 292 8.71 -4.85 11.82
N GLU A 293 8.79 -3.65 11.25
CA GLU A 293 9.09 -2.43 11.99
C GLU A 293 8.01 -2.19 13.06
N TRP A 294 6.75 -2.26 12.70
CA TRP A 294 5.63 -2.07 13.64
C TRP A 294 5.67 -3.10 14.78
N LYS A 295 5.88 -4.38 14.46
CA LYS A 295 6.04 -5.44 15.49
C LYS A 295 7.21 -5.17 16.41
N THR A 296 8.33 -4.72 15.87
CA THR A 296 9.54 -4.39 16.65
C THR A 296 9.27 -3.26 17.63
N GLN A 297 8.61 -2.19 17.18
CA GLN A 297 8.22 -1.06 18.05
C GLN A 297 7.27 -1.51 19.16
N LEU A 298 6.30 -2.37 18.86
CA LEU A 298 5.41 -2.93 19.89
C LEU A 298 6.17 -3.80 20.93
N CYS A 299 7.15 -4.58 20.49
CA CYS A 299 8.01 -5.33 21.42
C CYS A 299 8.83 -4.41 22.33
N VAL A 300 9.41 -3.32 21.78
CA VAL A 300 10.14 -2.31 22.58
C VAL A 300 9.21 -1.63 23.56
N LEU A 301 8.00 -1.24 23.13
CA LEU A 301 6.96 -0.68 24.00
C LEU A 301 6.65 -1.62 25.17
N GLY A 302 6.39 -2.88 24.91
CA GLY A 302 6.11 -3.90 25.93
C GLY A 302 7.26 -4.06 26.91
N PHE A 303 8.50 -4.10 26.42
CA PHE A 303 9.71 -4.17 27.25
C PHE A 303 9.85 -2.95 28.16
N LEU A 304 9.66 -1.75 27.63
CA LEU A 304 9.73 -0.51 28.43
C LEU A 304 8.66 -0.45 29.50
N LEU A 305 7.41 -0.82 29.16
CA LEU A 305 6.32 -0.88 30.14
C LEU A 305 6.62 -1.89 31.26
N LEU A 306 7.17 -3.05 30.94
CA LEU A 306 7.58 -4.05 31.92
C LEU A 306 8.68 -3.49 32.84
N ASN A 307 9.68 -2.82 32.28
CA ASN A 307 10.76 -2.21 33.07
C ASN A 307 10.24 -1.14 34.04
N ILE A 308 9.34 -0.27 33.58
CA ILE A 308 8.72 0.74 34.46
C ILE A 308 7.96 0.05 35.60
N PHE A 309 7.16 -0.96 35.27
CA PHE A 309 6.38 -1.70 36.26
C PHE A 309 7.28 -2.32 37.32
N LEU A 310 8.36 -3.00 36.92
CA LEU A 310 9.34 -3.58 37.84
C LEU A 310 10.07 -2.51 38.66
N GLY A 311 10.45 -1.39 38.06
CA GLY A 311 11.09 -0.25 38.76
C GLY A 311 10.17 0.34 39.81
N VAL A 312 8.90 0.56 39.49
CA VAL A 312 7.90 1.08 40.43
C VAL A 312 7.70 0.11 41.60
N ILE A 313 7.53 -1.20 41.32
CA ILE A 313 7.40 -2.23 42.36
C ILE A 313 8.65 -2.27 43.25
N GLY A 314 9.85 -2.26 42.64
CA GLY A 314 11.12 -2.29 43.37
C GLY A 314 11.29 -1.09 44.30
N THR A 315 11.01 0.12 43.83
CA THR A 315 11.07 1.34 44.66
C THR A 315 10.02 1.34 45.79
N PHE A 316 8.81 0.86 45.48
CA PHE A 316 7.75 0.75 46.50
C PHE A 316 8.12 -0.29 47.58
N TRP A 317 8.63 -1.45 47.20
CA TRP A 317 9.10 -2.48 48.10
C TRP A 317 10.23 -1.97 49.00
N PHE A 318 11.24 -1.31 48.44
CA PHE A 318 12.38 -0.77 49.16
C PHE A 318 11.94 0.27 50.18
N ARG A 319 11.09 1.23 49.82
CA ARG A 319 10.53 2.23 50.73
C ARG A 319 9.69 1.61 51.85
N THR A 320 8.92 0.57 51.56
CA THR A 320 8.12 -0.14 52.55
C THR A 320 9.01 -0.84 53.59
N GLN A 321 10.11 -1.45 53.16
CA GLN A 321 11.06 -2.10 54.04
C GLN A 321 11.79 -1.07 54.94
N GLN A 322 12.19 0.09 54.41
CA GLN A 322 12.79 1.17 55.18
C GLN A 322 11.83 1.69 56.27
N ARG A 323 10.59 1.95 55.93
CA ARG A 323 9.56 2.38 56.90
C ARG A 323 9.30 1.35 58.00
N ARG A 324 9.29 0.07 57.68
CA ARG A 324 9.16 -1.01 58.68
C ARG A 324 10.30 -0.99 59.67
N LYS A 325 11.55 -0.75 59.24
CA LYS A 325 12.72 -0.60 60.11
C LYS A 325 12.64 0.63 61.01
N GLU A 326 12.20 1.79 60.48
CA GLU A 326 11.99 3.00 61.27
C GLU A 326 10.90 2.85 62.35
N VAL A 327 9.78 2.20 61.98
CA VAL A 327 8.69 1.93 62.92
C VAL A 327 9.15 0.98 64.03
N ALA A 328 9.90 -0.09 63.66
CA ALA A 328 10.45 -1.04 64.62
C ALA A 328 11.42 -0.35 65.61
N LEU A 329 12.31 0.53 65.13
CA LEU A 329 13.22 1.33 65.97
C LEU A 329 12.46 2.30 66.91
N ARG A 330 11.41 2.98 66.42
CA ARG A 330 10.60 3.89 67.24
C ARG A 330 9.82 3.14 68.32
N LEU A 331 9.27 1.94 68.01
CA LEU A 331 8.60 1.08 68.98
C LEU A 331 9.57 0.57 70.04
N SER A 332 10.80 0.23 69.69
CA SER A 332 11.83 -0.22 70.63
C SER A 332 12.27 0.92 71.59
N LEU A 333 12.26 2.22 71.14
CA LEU A 333 12.61 3.37 71.94
C LEU A 333 11.49 3.85 72.89
N ILE A 334 10.25 3.40 72.64
CA ILE A 334 9.10 3.74 73.53
C ILE A 334 8.98 2.74 74.70
N HIS A 335 9.66 1.62 74.63
CA HIS A 335 9.67 0.57 75.67
C HIS A 335 10.92 0.64 76.57
N ILE A 336 11.77 1.64 76.43
CA ILE A 336 12.84 2.03 77.39
C ILE A 336 12.41 3.27 78.15
#